data_17d7105f503df8cd42f86ce15494fc32
#
_entry.id   17d7105f503df8cd42f86ce15494fc32
#
_cell.length_a   1.000
_cell.length_b   1.000
_cell.length_c   1.000
_cell.angle_alpha   90.00
_cell.angle_beta   90.00
_cell.angle_gamma   90.00
#
_symmetry.space_group_name_H-M   'P 1'
#
loop_
_entity.id
_entity.type
_entity.pdbx_description
1 polymer ?
#
loop_
_entity_poly.entity_id
_entity_poly.type
_entity_poly.pdbx_seq_one_letter_code
_entity_poly.pdbx_strand_id
1 'polypeptide(L)'
;MKPIANYTGARPEQRGDDGKPLKWDTPKKGKLRIMPISDSPWAPTGFGTNTRNVSAILIENGHHVGYGGCQNPNHTKYVTEWPLGQTEKTVEWENLPIMHPGQERFGEKSFPLWLKNFKPDVIWTHLDFQMFMHVAQYKQPKQATIPLYNDKGKLLTRKERTSLVTNMFKELSKGPPWKWAATIPFDGQPCIPSWQELLDQIDYKICMSRYGQLCMEEEFNGCEESWYIPHGVDCNFFKPKMEPMYGDKKLSDIAEGAFVVGCVARNQHRKNIPQLVKGFKEFVDRNDLKPDQAKLMLHMDWNDAMGWKFPHFAEEYGLKDYLLPPLMGVLDAGEAPDDEGMVNIYNCMDVFVLPTAGEGFGIPTIEAMACGVPVAVTNYTTAWEIIKEDNPEDAVFPLYPLGGKPGTDEKINGRDHLLEEDICEVGILLPYKDMWWDTPKRAAPQRAICSSVAIADALDYYYHSPDKRLKAGKAARNKAKKEYDWPQVEKRWLAMAKVWEERHK
;
A
#
# COMPACT_ATOMS: atom_id res chain seq x y z
N MET A 1 11.70 14.39 21.53
CA MET A 1 11.30 15.30 20.42
C MET A 1 11.26 16.73 20.93
N LYS A 2 11.92 17.69 20.26
CA LYS A 2 11.76 19.10 20.60
C LYS A 2 10.36 19.55 20.18
N PRO A 3 9.64 20.35 20.96
CA PRO A 3 8.32 20.83 20.60
C PRO A 3 8.39 21.66 19.32
N ILE A 4 7.42 21.44 18.45
CA ILE A 4 7.23 22.10 17.17
C ILE A 4 6.98 23.58 17.43
N ALA A 5 7.80 24.44 16.85
CA ALA A 5 7.56 25.88 16.88
C ALA A 5 6.23 26.21 16.18
N ASN A 6 5.42 27.06 16.79
CA ASN A 6 4.14 27.53 16.23
C ASN A 6 4.36 28.07 14.81
N TYR A 7 3.83 27.36 13.82
CA TYR A 7 3.89 27.76 12.42
C TYR A 7 2.93 28.92 12.17
N THR A 8 3.48 30.12 11.99
CA THR A 8 2.71 31.38 11.80
C THR A 8 2.27 31.64 10.35
N GLY A 9 2.17 30.62 9.51
CA GLY A 9 1.55 30.74 8.17
C GLY A 9 2.34 31.53 7.10
N ALA A 10 3.46 32.15 7.48
CA ALA A 10 4.41 32.72 6.52
C ALA A 10 5.50 31.70 6.23
N ARG A 11 5.79 31.42 4.95
CA ARG A 11 6.98 30.64 4.60
C ARG A 11 8.18 31.28 5.29
N PRO A 12 8.97 30.54 6.08
CA PRO A 12 10.33 30.99 6.29
C PRO A 12 10.95 31.06 4.89
N GLU A 13 11.56 32.19 4.53
CA GLU A 13 12.41 32.24 3.35
C GLU A 13 13.47 31.17 3.52
N GLN A 14 13.33 30.08 2.78
CA GLN A 14 14.32 29.03 2.82
C GLN A 14 15.54 29.53 2.09
N ARG A 15 16.68 29.48 2.77
CA ARG A 15 17.97 29.87 2.22
C ARG A 15 18.82 28.63 2.07
N GLY A 16 19.52 28.54 0.95
CA GLY A 16 20.57 27.55 0.77
C GLY A 16 21.74 27.81 1.73
N ASP A 17 22.70 26.92 1.76
CA ASP A 17 23.93 27.07 2.56
C ASP A 17 24.72 28.36 2.24
N ASP A 18 24.46 28.95 1.07
CA ASP A 18 24.98 30.22 0.62
C ASP A 18 24.17 31.45 1.13
N GLY A 19 23.16 31.24 1.94
CA GLY A 19 22.29 32.26 2.50
C GLY A 19 21.32 32.91 1.51
N LYS A 20 21.28 32.47 0.24
CA LYS A 20 20.36 32.99 -0.77
C LYS A 20 19.02 32.22 -0.73
N PRO A 21 17.91 32.89 -1.09
CA PRO A 21 16.63 32.19 -1.27
C PRO A 21 16.80 30.98 -2.21
N LEU A 22 16.37 29.81 -1.78
CA LEU A 22 16.34 28.64 -2.65
C LEU A 22 15.47 28.96 -3.87
N LYS A 23 16.06 28.99 -5.04
CA LYS A 23 15.31 28.95 -6.29
C LYS A 23 14.81 27.52 -6.44
N TRP A 24 13.50 27.37 -6.40
CA TRP A 24 12.85 26.11 -6.76
C TRP A 24 13.21 25.83 -8.21
N ASP A 25 13.83 24.69 -8.45
CA ASP A 25 14.20 24.32 -9.79
C ASP A 25 12.94 24.27 -10.66
N THR A 26 12.99 24.99 -11.76
CA THR A 26 11.96 24.84 -12.79
C THR A 26 12.16 23.48 -13.45
N PRO A 27 11.08 22.80 -13.81
CA PRO A 27 11.21 21.52 -14.51
C PRO A 27 12.04 21.74 -15.79
N LYS A 28 12.78 20.71 -16.20
CA LYS A 28 13.50 20.73 -17.48
C LYS A 28 12.51 21.02 -18.62
N LYS A 29 12.98 21.58 -19.72
CA LYS A 29 12.11 21.90 -20.86
C LYS A 29 11.31 20.66 -21.28
N GLY A 30 9.97 20.80 -21.34
CA GLY A 30 9.05 19.71 -21.68
C GLY A 30 8.70 18.76 -20.53
N LYS A 31 9.19 19.03 -19.31
CA LYS A 31 8.86 18.29 -18.09
C LYS A 31 7.85 19.05 -17.24
N LEU A 32 7.22 18.36 -16.30
CA LEU A 32 6.04 18.80 -15.57
C LEU A 32 6.36 19.09 -14.10
N ARG A 33 5.48 19.88 -13.49
CA ARG A 33 5.38 20.07 -12.03
C ARG A 33 4.36 19.06 -11.53
N ILE A 34 4.81 18.07 -10.77
CA ILE A 34 3.96 16.97 -10.29
C ILE A 34 3.79 17.10 -8.78
N MET A 35 2.56 17.03 -8.32
CA MET A 35 2.19 17.13 -6.91
C MET A 35 1.63 15.79 -6.42
N PRO A 36 2.46 14.85 -5.93
CA PRO A 36 1.98 13.68 -5.23
C PRO A 36 1.35 14.07 -3.89
N ILE A 37 0.20 13.49 -3.58
CA ILE A 37 -0.48 13.60 -2.28
C ILE A 37 -0.69 12.19 -1.75
N SER A 38 -0.03 11.86 -0.65
CA SER A 38 -0.03 10.51 -0.05
C SER A 38 0.36 10.59 1.42
N ASP A 39 0.51 9.43 2.07
CA ASP A 39 1.20 9.38 3.36
C ASP A 39 2.57 10.04 3.27
N SER A 40 3.04 10.59 4.38
CA SER A 40 4.37 11.17 4.45
C SER A 40 5.44 10.23 3.88
N PRO A 41 6.41 10.73 3.11
CA PRO A 41 7.51 9.90 2.59
C PRO A 41 8.35 9.23 3.69
N TRP A 42 8.22 9.66 4.94
CA TRP A 42 8.84 9.05 6.12
C TRP A 42 7.90 8.12 6.89
N ALA A 43 6.62 8.07 6.52
CA ALA A 43 5.70 7.16 7.16
C ALA A 43 6.07 5.71 6.81
N PRO A 44 6.17 4.80 7.78
CA PRO A 44 6.45 3.38 7.54
C PRO A 44 5.19 2.68 7.01
N THR A 45 4.64 3.19 5.93
CA THR A 45 3.44 2.67 5.27
C THR A 45 3.75 2.32 3.82
N GLY A 46 3.05 1.34 3.26
CA GLY A 46 3.20 0.97 1.86
C GLY A 46 2.95 2.13 0.91
N PHE A 47 1.98 3.00 1.22
CA PHE A 47 1.69 4.18 0.42
C PHE A 47 2.82 5.22 0.48
N GLY A 48 3.34 5.53 1.67
CA GLY A 48 4.45 6.46 1.84
C GLY A 48 5.70 5.99 1.11
N THR A 49 6.09 4.74 1.31
CA THR A 49 7.26 4.13 0.66
C THR A 49 7.12 4.11 -0.86
N ASN A 50 5.99 3.66 -1.39
CA ASN A 50 5.80 3.60 -2.83
C ASN A 50 5.79 5.00 -3.47
N THR A 51 5.08 5.96 -2.87
CA THR A 51 5.02 7.34 -3.41
C THR A 51 6.38 8.03 -3.35
N ARG A 52 7.17 7.80 -2.30
CA ARG A 52 8.56 8.27 -2.20
C ARG A 52 9.42 7.76 -3.37
N ASN A 53 9.38 6.46 -3.62
CA ASN A 53 10.17 5.83 -4.68
C ASN A 53 9.75 6.31 -6.07
N VAL A 54 8.46 6.40 -6.35
CA VAL A 54 7.95 6.94 -7.62
C VAL A 54 8.30 8.42 -7.78
N SER A 55 8.24 9.22 -6.70
CA SER A 55 8.67 10.61 -6.71
C SER A 55 10.14 10.74 -7.11
N ALA A 56 11.01 9.87 -6.59
CA ALA A 56 12.42 9.84 -6.97
C ALA A 56 12.61 9.51 -8.46
N ILE A 57 11.90 8.52 -9.00
CA ILE A 57 11.91 8.19 -10.43
C ILE A 57 11.51 9.41 -11.28
N LEU A 58 10.44 10.11 -10.91
CA LEU A 58 9.97 11.28 -11.64
C LEU A 58 10.99 12.42 -11.62
N ILE A 59 11.66 12.66 -10.49
CA ILE A 59 12.71 13.67 -10.35
C ILE A 59 13.93 13.33 -11.20
N GLU A 60 14.41 12.10 -11.17
CA GLU A 60 15.53 11.66 -12.01
C GLU A 60 15.21 11.81 -13.49
N ASN A 61 13.94 11.64 -13.86
CA ASN A 61 13.45 11.89 -15.22
C ASN A 61 13.31 13.39 -15.57
N GLY A 62 13.58 14.28 -14.63
CA GLY A 62 13.66 15.74 -14.81
C GLY A 62 12.37 16.49 -14.49
N HIS A 63 11.37 15.86 -13.90
CA HIS A 63 10.19 16.54 -13.39
C HIS A 63 10.50 17.28 -12.09
N HIS A 64 9.69 18.30 -11.78
CA HIS A 64 9.74 18.97 -10.49
C HIS A 64 8.63 18.41 -9.60
N VAL A 65 8.99 17.87 -8.44
CA VAL A 65 8.03 17.25 -7.51
C VAL A 65 7.83 18.11 -6.28
N GLY A 66 6.56 18.41 -5.97
CA GLY A 66 6.13 19.03 -4.72
C GLY A 66 5.25 18.08 -3.93
N TYR A 67 5.78 17.48 -2.87
CA TYR A 67 5.14 16.39 -2.14
C TYR A 67 4.20 16.89 -1.05
N GLY A 68 2.89 16.65 -1.18
CA GLY A 68 1.86 16.85 -0.16
C GLY A 68 1.80 15.67 0.79
N GLY A 69 2.69 15.61 1.78
CA GLY A 69 2.77 14.50 2.73
C GLY A 69 1.71 14.61 3.83
N CYS A 70 0.74 13.71 3.83
CA CYS A 70 -0.21 13.58 4.94
C CYS A 70 0.52 13.12 6.21
N GLN A 71 0.10 13.62 7.37
CA GLN A 71 0.64 13.25 8.70
C GLN A 71 2.10 13.68 8.98
N ASN A 72 2.73 14.45 8.11
CA ASN A 72 4.06 15.01 8.38
C ASN A 72 4.15 16.51 8.06
N PRO A 73 3.84 17.40 9.03
CA PRO A 73 3.68 18.82 8.79
C PRO A 73 4.98 19.64 8.71
N ASN A 74 6.17 19.06 8.96
CA ASN A 74 7.27 19.86 9.46
C ASN A 74 8.42 20.13 8.49
N HIS A 75 8.42 19.54 7.32
CA HIS A 75 9.56 19.66 6.42
C HIS A 75 9.17 20.29 5.09
N THR A 76 9.95 21.19 4.62
CA THR A 76 9.71 21.93 3.38
C THR A 76 10.61 21.47 2.23
N LYS A 77 11.68 20.74 2.54
CA LYS A 77 12.60 20.17 1.54
C LYS A 77 13.20 18.88 2.06
N TYR A 78 13.36 17.92 1.19
CA TYR A 78 13.99 16.63 1.51
C TYR A 78 14.95 16.18 0.44
N VAL A 79 15.91 15.39 0.89
CA VAL A 79 16.78 14.61 0.04
C VAL A 79 16.54 13.14 0.36
N THR A 80 16.38 12.31 -0.64
CA THR A 80 16.29 10.86 -0.47
C THR A 80 17.34 10.16 -1.31
N GLU A 81 17.86 9.06 -0.80
CA GLU A 81 18.76 8.18 -1.53
C GLU A 81 17.94 7.24 -2.42
N TRP A 82 18.33 7.13 -3.66
CA TRP A 82 17.66 6.29 -4.65
C TRP A 82 18.65 5.37 -5.38
N PRO A 83 18.30 4.10 -5.58
CA PRO A 83 17.32 3.30 -4.84
C PRO A 83 17.84 2.96 -3.44
N LEU A 84 16.97 2.74 -2.49
CA LEU A 84 17.23 2.49 -1.07
C LEU A 84 18.51 1.69 -0.82
N GLY A 85 19.62 2.37 -0.47
CA GLY A 85 20.90 1.75 -0.14
C GLY A 85 21.72 1.15 -1.30
N GLN A 86 21.25 1.21 -2.54
CA GLN A 86 21.93 0.58 -3.69
C GLN A 86 22.78 1.55 -4.53
N THR A 87 22.48 2.81 -4.51
CA THR A 87 23.28 3.84 -5.18
C THR A 87 23.49 5.03 -4.26
N GLU A 88 24.60 5.73 -4.42
CA GLU A 88 24.86 7.00 -3.75
C GLU A 88 24.07 8.18 -4.34
N LYS A 89 23.06 7.88 -5.19
CA LYS A 89 22.22 8.90 -5.80
C LYS A 89 21.25 9.47 -4.81
N THR A 90 21.21 10.79 -4.73
CA THR A 90 20.23 11.55 -3.95
C THR A 90 19.35 12.37 -4.87
N VAL A 91 18.06 12.49 -4.52
CA VAL A 91 17.10 13.36 -5.19
C VAL A 91 16.46 14.31 -4.21
N GLU A 92 16.10 15.49 -4.67
CA GLU A 92 15.45 16.51 -3.85
C GLU A 92 14.04 16.77 -4.35
N TRP A 93 13.09 16.87 -3.42
CA TRP A 93 11.74 17.36 -3.72
C TRP A 93 11.30 18.47 -2.76
N GLU A 94 10.32 19.25 -3.17
CA GLU A 94 9.67 20.22 -2.31
C GLU A 94 8.64 19.53 -1.42
N ASN A 95 8.78 19.61 -0.09
CA ASN A 95 7.72 19.16 0.80
C ASN A 95 6.74 20.31 1.02
N LEU A 96 5.48 20.10 0.65
CA LEU A 96 4.42 21.08 0.79
C LEU A 96 3.88 21.07 2.22
N PRO A 97 3.96 22.18 2.96
CA PRO A 97 3.61 22.21 4.37
C PRO A 97 2.10 22.07 4.60
N ILE A 98 1.71 21.27 5.58
CA ILE A 98 0.33 21.22 6.11
C ILE A 98 0.14 22.40 7.07
N MET A 99 -0.81 23.29 6.77
CA MET A 99 -1.06 24.51 7.53
C MET A 99 -1.82 24.30 8.84
N HIS A 100 -2.55 23.22 8.95
CA HIS A 100 -3.46 22.93 10.07
C HIS A 100 -3.20 21.55 10.67
N PRO A 101 -2.01 21.30 11.28
CA PRO A 101 -1.70 20.02 11.91
C PRO A 101 -2.76 19.66 12.96
N GLY A 102 -3.25 18.43 12.91
CA GLY A 102 -4.30 17.94 13.80
C GLY A 102 -5.75 18.38 13.46
N GLN A 103 -5.94 19.29 12.49
CA GLN A 103 -7.26 19.72 12.01
C GLN A 103 -7.59 19.25 10.60
N GLU A 104 -6.59 18.77 9.87
CA GLU A 104 -6.74 18.16 8.55
C GLU A 104 -5.93 16.86 8.52
N ARG A 105 -6.37 15.91 7.68
CA ARG A 105 -5.69 14.61 7.53
C ARG A 105 -5.01 14.48 6.18
N PHE A 106 -5.64 15.01 5.13
CA PHE A 106 -5.24 14.79 3.73
C PHE A 106 -4.96 16.10 3.00
N GLY A 107 -4.67 17.17 3.73
CA GLY A 107 -4.33 18.48 3.16
C GLY A 107 -5.54 19.29 2.71
N GLU A 108 -6.75 18.98 3.17
CA GLU A 108 -8.02 19.60 2.69
C GLU A 108 -8.01 21.11 2.84
N LYS A 109 -7.41 21.62 3.92
CA LYS A 109 -7.31 23.06 4.19
C LYS A 109 -6.07 23.70 3.57
N SER A 110 -5.01 22.90 3.41
CA SER A 110 -3.73 23.34 2.84
C SER A 110 -3.73 23.34 1.32
N PHE A 111 -4.59 22.56 0.70
CA PHE A 111 -4.63 22.35 -0.75
C PHE A 111 -4.68 23.64 -1.59
N PRO A 112 -5.50 24.68 -1.25
CA PRO A 112 -5.49 25.95 -2.00
C PRO A 112 -4.14 26.66 -1.96
N LEU A 113 -3.42 26.57 -0.83
CA LEU A 113 -2.10 27.15 -0.70
C LEU A 113 -1.08 26.39 -1.57
N TRP A 114 -1.17 25.07 -1.60
CA TRP A 114 -0.33 24.24 -2.45
C TRP A 114 -0.53 24.58 -3.92
N LEU A 115 -1.80 24.68 -4.37
CA LEU A 115 -2.13 25.09 -5.76
C LEU A 115 -1.55 26.47 -6.10
N LYS A 116 -1.68 27.44 -5.19
CA LYS A 116 -1.19 28.79 -5.41
C LYS A 116 0.35 28.87 -5.49
N ASN A 117 1.05 28.15 -4.62
CA ASN A 117 2.49 28.23 -4.47
C ASN A 117 3.23 27.31 -5.42
N PHE A 118 2.81 26.07 -5.53
CA PHE A 118 3.47 25.05 -6.34
C PHE A 118 3.04 25.10 -7.80
N LYS A 119 1.75 25.39 -8.06
CA LYS A 119 1.14 25.44 -9.42
C LYS A 119 1.40 24.15 -10.20
N PRO A 120 0.87 23.01 -9.74
CA PRO A 120 1.11 21.72 -10.39
C PRO A 120 0.52 21.68 -11.80
N ASP A 121 1.15 20.91 -12.70
CA ASP A 121 0.57 20.47 -13.96
C ASP A 121 -0.23 19.18 -13.73
N VAL A 122 0.29 18.28 -12.88
CA VAL A 122 -0.37 17.03 -12.48
C VAL A 122 -0.43 16.94 -10.96
N ILE A 123 -1.62 16.64 -10.44
CA ILE A 123 -1.83 16.22 -9.06
C ILE A 123 -1.98 14.71 -9.08
N TRP A 124 -1.14 14.01 -8.32
CA TRP A 124 -1.20 12.55 -8.22
C TRP A 124 -1.54 12.12 -6.80
N THR A 125 -2.75 11.58 -6.60
CA THR A 125 -3.19 11.07 -5.31
C THR A 125 -2.92 9.57 -5.21
N HIS A 126 -2.38 9.14 -4.07
CA HIS A 126 -2.04 7.74 -3.80
C HIS A 126 -2.40 7.34 -2.37
N LEU A 127 -3.65 7.09 -2.14
CA LEU A 127 -4.33 6.51 -0.96
C LEU A 127 -5.74 6.09 -1.40
N ASP A 128 -6.61 5.75 -0.45
CA ASP A 128 -8.03 5.57 -0.73
C ASP A 128 -8.61 6.85 -1.35
N PHE A 129 -8.97 6.80 -2.61
CA PHE A 129 -9.26 7.99 -3.42
C PHE A 129 -10.45 8.81 -2.91
N GLN A 130 -11.38 8.20 -2.20
CA GLN A 130 -12.48 8.92 -1.53
C GLN A 130 -11.99 9.89 -0.43
N MET A 131 -10.77 9.75 0.04
CA MET A 131 -10.17 10.71 0.97
C MET A 131 -9.80 12.04 0.31
N PHE A 132 -9.75 12.04 -1.03
CA PHE A 132 -9.40 13.22 -1.83
C PHE A 132 -10.61 13.90 -2.48
N MET A 133 -11.78 13.82 -1.86
CA MET A 133 -12.99 14.53 -2.31
C MET A 133 -12.77 16.03 -2.51
N HIS A 134 -11.86 16.64 -1.74
CA HIS A 134 -11.51 18.05 -1.90
C HIS A 134 -10.82 18.30 -3.25
N VAL A 135 -9.97 17.41 -3.77
CA VAL A 135 -9.36 17.55 -5.09
C VAL A 135 -10.43 17.63 -6.18
N ALA A 136 -11.42 16.71 -6.14
CA ALA A 136 -12.56 16.72 -7.04
C ALA A 136 -13.34 18.04 -6.98
N GLN A 137 -13.56 18.57 -5.78
CA GLN A 137 -14.36 19.79 -5.58
C GLN A 137 -13.63 21.04 -6.01
N TYR A 138 -12.31 21.10 -5.89
CA TYR A 138 -11.53 22.18 -6.50
C TYR A 138 -11.47 22.07 -8.03
N LYS A 139 -11.67 20.87 -8.60
CA LYS A 139 -11.82 20.66 -10.04
C LYS A 139 -13.20 21.14 -10.56
N GLN A 140 -14.26 20.93 -9.76
CA GLN A 140 -15.64 21.36 -10.07
C GLN A 140 -16.28 22.17 -8.91
N PRO A 141 -15.77 23.35 -8.60
CA PRO A 141 -16.15 24.07 -7.37
C PRO A 141 -17.60 24.55 -7.33
N LYS A 142 -18.30 24.62 -8.47
CA LYS A 142 -19.74 24.95 -8.51
C LYS A 142 -20.62 23.85 -7.87
N GLN A 143 -20.14 22.63 -7.86
CA GLN A 143 -20.83 21.44 -7.30
C GLN A 143 -20.31 21.06 -5.91
N ALA A 144 -19.42 21.88 -5.33
CA ALA A 144 -18.77 21.55 -4.07
C ALA A 144 -19.79 21.44 -2.91
N THR A 145 -19.83 20.26 -2.29
CA THR A 145 -20.67 19.94 -1.12
C THR A 145 -19.93 20.04 0.19
N ILE A 146 -18.59 19.97 0.17
CA ILE A 146 -17.75 20.09 1.36
C ILE A 146 -17.25 21.53 1.58
N PRO A 147 -16.77 21.85 2.81
CA PRO A 147 -16.18 23.15 3.11
C PRO A 147 -14.94 23.43 2.25
N LEU A 148 -14.91 24.57 1.57
CA LEU A 148 -13.72 25.07 0.87
C LEU A 148 -13.04 26.16 1.70
N TYR A 149 -11.72 26.19 1.62
CA TYR A 149 -10.87 27.11 2.36
C TYR A 149 -10.08 28.03 1.39
N ASN A 150 -9.71 29.23 1.86
CA ASN A 150 -8.80 30.10 1.12
C ASN A 150 -7.33 29.70 1.35
N ASP A 151 -6.41 30.39 0.66
CA ASP A 151 -4.96 30.21 0.76
C ASP A 151 -4.36 30.52 2.15
N LYS A 152 -5.17 31.03 3.08
CA LYS A 152 -4.85 31.24 4.50
C LYS A 152 -5.51 30.23 5.41
N GLY A 153 -6.15 29.20 4.84
CA GLY A 153 -6.85 28.16 5.58
C GLY A 153 -8.14 28.60 6.25
N LYS A 154 -8.69 29.78 5.88
CA LYS A 154 -9.98 30.24 6.38
C LYS A 154 -11.13 29.64 5.58
N LEU A 155 -12.15 29.14 6.28
CA LEU A 155 -13.40 28.65 5.66
C LEU A 155 -14.06 29.76 4.83
N LEU A 156 -14.38 29.43 3.57
CA LEU A 156 -15.04 30.35 2.66
C LEU A 156 -16.56 30.40 2.90
N THR A 157 -17.09 31.59 3.01
CA THR A 157 -18.54 31.82 2.93
C THR A 157 -19.06 31.47 1.53
N ARG A 158 -20.38 31.28 1.39
CA ARG A 158 -21.01 30.99 0.09
C ARG A 158 -20.69 32.06 -0.96
N LYS A 159 -20.62 33.34 -0.56
CA LYS A 159 -20.25 34.45 -1.45
C LYS A 159 -18.79 34.44 -1.84
N GLU A 160 -17.91 34.16 -0.88
CA GLU A 160 -16.48 34.04 -1.13
C GLU A 160 -16.15 32.81 -2.00
N ARG A 161 -16.86 31.69 -1.83
CA ARG A 161 -16.76 30.52 -2.74
C ARG A 161 -17.09 30.91 -4.18
N THR A 162 -18.18 31.63 -4.38
CA THR A 162 -18.59 32.11 -5.72
C THR A 162 -17.54 33.08 -6.28
N SER A 163 -16.97 33.96 -5.46
CA SER A 163 -15.93 34.90 -5.87
C SER A 163 -14.58 34.21 -6.11
N LEU A 164 -14.18 33.27 -5.26
CA LEU A 164 -12.99 32.45 -5.45
C LEU A 164 -13.09 31.66 -6.76
N VAL A 165 -14.20 31.00 -6.95
CA VAL A 165 -14.57 30.31 -8.18
C VAL A 165 -14.52 31.26 -9.37
N THR A 166 -15.09 32.44 -9.26
CA THR A 166 -15.11 33.42 -10.35
C THR A 166 -13.72 33.99 -10.63
N ASN A 167 -12.91 34.25 -9.62
CA ASN A 167 -11.58 34.87 -9.77
C ASN A 167 -10.45 33.87 -10.04
N MET A 168 -10.45 32.68 -9.44
CA MET A 168 -9.57 31.57 -9.83
C MET A 168 -9.93 31.01 -11.19
N PHE A 169 -11.21 31.10 -11.59
CA PHE A 169 -11.76 30.49 -12.80
C PHE A 169 -12.15 31.49 -13.89
N LYS A 170 -11.95 32.80 -13.72
CA LYS A 170 -11.95 33.72 -14.86
C LYS A 170 -10.76 33.47 -15.80
N GLU A 171 -9.64 33.02 -15.23
CA GLU A 171 -8.55 32.43 -16.03
C GLU A 171 -8.83 30.98 -16.42
N LEU A 172 -9.77 30.29 -15.77
CA LEU A 172 -10.12 28.88 -15.88
C LEU A 172 -11.43 28.64 -16.64
N SER A 173 -11.84 29.53 -17.52
CA SER A 173 -12.93 29.25 -18.48
C SER A 173 -12.72 27.96 -19.31
N LYS A 174 -11.55 27.38 -19.25
CA LYS A 174 -11.12 26.13 -19.90
C LYS A 174 -10.93 24.93 -18.95
N GLY A 175 -11.33 25.02 -17.70
CA GLY A 175 -11.07 24.01 -16.66
C GLY A 175 -9.81 24.32 -15.81
N PRO A 176 -9.48 23.52 -14.77
CA PRO A 176 -8.29 23.72 -13.97
C PRO A 176 -7.03 23.51 -14.83
N PRO A 177 -5.95 24.28 -14.60
CA PRO A 177 -4.70 24.16 -15.35
C PRO A 177 -3.94 22.86 -15.04
N TRP A 178 -4.42 22.06 -14.12
CA TRP A 178 -3.84 20.79 -13.70
C TRP A 178 -4.75 19.62 -14.03
N LYS A 179 -4.14 18.46 -14.22
CA LYS A 179 -4.81 17.18 -14.37
C LYS A 179 -4.71 16.36 -13.10
N TRP A 180 -5.71 15.52 -12.84
CA TRP A 180 -5.74 14.65 -11.69
C TRP A 180 -5.43 13.20 -12.09
N ALA A 181 -4.33 12.66 -11.57
CA ALA A 181 -4.00 11.25 -11.60
C ALA A 181 -4.31 10.63 -10.23
N ALA A 182 -4.89 9.46 -10.19
CA ALA A 182 -5.13 8.75 -8.94
C ALA A 182 -4.72 7.28 -9.06
N THR A 183 -3.89 6.83 -8.12
CA THR A 183 -3.65 5.40 -7.92
C THR A 183 -4.69 4.87 -6.96
N ILE A 184 -5.51 3.93 -7.44
CA ILE A 184 -6.75 3.50 -6.80
C ILE A 184 -6.60 2.08 -6.28
N PRO A 185 -6.73 1.86 -4.95
CA PRO A 185 -6.78 0.54 -4.36
C PRO A 185 -8.21 -0.02 -4.43
N PHE A 186 -8.35 -1.22 -4.95
CA PHE A 186 -9.57 -2.03 -4.82
C PHE A 186 -9.22 -3.26 -3.99
N ASP A 187 -9.83 -3.38 -2.83
CA ASP A 187 -9.53 -4.43 -1.86
C ASP A 187 -10.76 -5.32 -1.54
N GLY A 188 -11.77 -5.27 -2.39
CA GLY A 188 -13.00 -6.06 -2.31
C GLY A 188 -14.09 -5.58 -3.25
N GLN A 189 -15.11 -6.40 -3.45
CA GLN A 189 -16.30 -6.15 -4.28
C GLN A 189 -17.60 -6.45 -3.51
N PRO A 190 -18.76 -5.91 -3.93
CA PRO A 190 -18.93 -4.94 -5.02
C PRO A 190 -18.38 -3.57 -4.66
N CYS A 191 -18.05 -2.77 -5.67
CA CYS A 191 -17.65 -1.39 -5.49
C CYS A 191 -18.86 -0.51 -5.17
N ILE A 192 -18.64 0.66 -4.59
CA ILE A 192 -19.72 1.59 -4.26
C ILE A 192 -20.13 2.35 -5.52
N PRO A 193 -21.41 2.28 -5.95
CA PRO A 193 -21.86 2.98 -7.16
C PRO A 193 -21.63 4.49 -7.14
N SER A 194 -21.67 5.13 -5.97
CA SER A 194 -21.41 6.58 -5.84
C SER A 194 -19.96 6.98 -6.14
N TRP A 195 -19.03 6.03 -6.28
CA TRP A 195 -17.67 6.31 -6.71
C TRP A 195 -17.59 6.75 -8.17
N GLN A 196 -18.60 6.44 -9.00
CA GLN A 196 -18.67 6.90 -10.38
C GLN A 196 -18.45 8.41 -10.51
N GLU A 197 -19.16 9.21 -9.69
CA GLU A 197 -19.05 10.68 -9.74
C GLU A 197 -17.63 11.19 -9.48
N LEU A 198 -16.87 10.45 -8.66
CA LEU A 198 -15.49 10.79 -8.35
C LEU A 198 -14.53 10.31 -9.45
N LEU A 199 -14.75 9.09 -9.95
CA LEU A 199 -13.97 8.50 -11.03
C LEU A 199 -14.08 9.30 -12.33
N ASP A 200 -15.25 9.88 -12.62
CA ASP A 200 -15.48 10.76 -13.78
C ASP A 200 -14.60 12.01 -13.76
N GLN A 201 -14.08 12.41 -12.60
CA GLN A 201 -13.24 13.59 -12.46
C GLN A 201 -11.75 13.30 -12.52
N ILE A 202 -11.35 12.02 -12.43
CA ILE A 202 -9.95 11.59 -12.51
C ILE A 202 -9.56 11.49 -13.98
N ASP A 203 -8.55 12.28 -14.38
CA ASP A 203 -8.07 12.30 -15.78
C ASP A 203 -7.21 11.07 -16.10
N TYR A 204 -6.46 10.56 -15.10
CA TYR A 204 -5.59 9.39 -15.27
C TYR A 204 -5.86 8.40 -14.15
N LYS A 205 -6.59 7.34 -14.46
CA LYS A 205 -6.94 6.27 -13.53
C LYS A 205 -5.86 5.22 -13.54
N ILE A 206 -5.22 5.00 -12.39
CA ILE A 206 -4.14 4.03 -12.22
C ILE A 206 -4.59 3.00 -11.20
N CYS A 207 -4.54 1.73 -11.56
CA CYS A 207 -4.78 0.62 -10.64
C CYS A 207 -3.46 -0.01 -10.23
N MET A 208 -3.29 -0.26 -8.95
CA MET A 208 -2.10 -0.94 -8.43
C MET A 208 -2.15 -2.46 -8.61
N SER A 209 -3.29 -2.99 -9.04
CA SER A 209 -3.52 -4.42 -9.29
C SER A 209 -4.35 -4.64 -10.53
N ARG A 210 -4.19 -5.79 -11.18
CA ARG A 210 -5.05 -6.24 -12.28
C ARG A 210 -6.48 -6.49 -11.79
N TYR A 211 -6.60 -7.06 -10.60
CA TYR A 211 -7.90 -7.18 -9.95
C TYR A 211 -8.62 -5.83 -9.87
N GLY A 212 -7.94 -4.80 -9.38
CA GLY A 212 -8.52 -3.46 -9.30
C GLY A 212 -8.85 -2.84 -10.66
N GLN A 213 -8.04 -3.12 -11.68
CA GLN A 213 -8.31 -2.69 -13.05
C GLN A 213 -9.61 -3.32 -13.58
N LEU A 214 -9.78 -4.62 -13.42
CA LEU A 214 -10.99 -5.32 -13.84
C LEU A 214 -12.24 -4.84 -13.07
N CYS A 215 -12.14 -4.66 -11.74
CA CYS A 215 -13.22 -4.08 -10.96
C CYS A 215 -13.65 -2.71 -11.50
N MET A 216 -12.68 -1.88 -11.86
CA MET A 216 -12.96 -0.56 -12.38
C MET A 216 -13.62 -0.61 -13.76
N GLU A 217 -13.14 -1.46 -14.65
CA GLU A 217 -13.66 -1.61 -16.01
C GLU A 217 -15.06 -2.23 -16.05
N GLU A 218 -15.35 -3.17 -15.15
CA GLU A 218 -16.66 -3.86 -15.11
C GLU A 218 -17.75 -3.11 -14.35
N GLU A 219 -17.40 -2.41 -13.26
CA GLU A 219 -18.39 -1.80 -12.38
C GLU A 219 -18.61 -0.31 -12.64
N PHE A 220 -17.75 0.35 -13.44
CA PHE A 220 -17.84 1.80 -13.70
C PHE A 220 -17.74 2.14 -15.18
N ASN A 221 -18.56 3.10 -15.62
CA ASN A 221 -18.54 3.58 -17.01
C ASN A 221 -17.34 4.52 -17.24
N GLY A 222 -16.79 4.50 -18.46
CA GLY A 222 -15.71 5.42 -18.86
C GLY A 222 -14.39 5.15 -18.14
N CYS A 223 -14.15 3.90 -17.75
CA CYS A 223 -12.94 3.48 -17.06
C CYS A 223 -12.06 2.52 -17.89
N GLU A 224 -12.41 2.32 -19.15
CA GLU A 224 -11.74 1.39 -20.06
C GLU A 224 -10.28 1.77 -20.40
N GLU A 225 -9.92 3.06 -20.19
CA GLU A 225 -8.53 3.55 -20.32
C GLU A 225 -7.79 3.59 -18.97
N SER A 226 -8.01 2.62 -18.11
CA SER A 226 -7.28 2.54 -16.85
C SER A 226 -5.87 1.96 -17.05
N TRP A 227 -4.94 2.36 -16.17
CA TRP A 227 -3.54 1.95 -16.24
C TRP A 227 -3.20 1.00 -15.11
N TYR A 228 -2.58 -0.12 -15.43
CA TYR A 228 -2.03 -1.01 -14.42
C TYR A 228 -0.57 -0.68 -14.13
N ILE A 229 -0.27 -0.22 -12.90
CA ILE A 229 1.08 0.02 -12.41
C ILE A 229 1.17 -0.54 -10.98
N PRO A 230 1.80 -1.72 -10.80
CA PRO A 230 1.93 -2.35 -9.49
C PRO A 230 2.87 -1.58 -8.56
N HIS A 231 2.82 -1.91 -7.28
CA HIS A 231 3.88 -1.52 -6.36
C HIS A 231 5.19 -2.24 -6.66
N GLY A 232 6.30 -1.60 -6.29
CA GLY A 232 7.64 -2.16 -6.44
C GLY A 232 8.22 -2.65 -5.12
N VAL A 233 9.19 -3.56 -5.23
CA VAL A 233 10.09 -4.00 -4.17
C VAL A 233 11.53 -3.93 -4.67
N ASP A 234 12.47 -3.57 -3.80
CA ASP A 234 13.89 -3.60 -4.15
C ASP A 234 14.45 -5.02 -3.94
N CYS A 235 14.53 -5.81 -5.02
CA CYS A 235 14.99 -7.19 -4.95
C CYS A 235 16.52 -7.34 -4.71
N ASN A 236 17.30 -6.26 -4.75
CA ASN A 236 18.71 -6.30 -4.38
C ASN A 236 18.88 -6.04 -2.88
N PHE A 237 17.93 -5.31 -2.30
CA PHE A 237 17.86 -5.04 -0.88
C PHE A 237 17.10 -6.17 -0.16
N PHE A 238 15.84 -6.43 -0.52
CA PHE A 238 15.06 -7.58 -0.06
C PHE A 238 15.58 -8.85 -0.76
N LYS A 239 16.41 -9.60 -0.06
CA LYS A 239 17.07 -10.80 -0.58
C LYS A 239 17.30 -11.84 0.51
N PRO A 240 17.51 -13.11 0.14
CA PRO A 240 17.87 -14.15 1.11
C PRO A 240 19.13 -13.79 1.90
N LYS A 241 19.09 -14.01 3.22
CA LYS A 241 20.20 -13.91 4.16
C LYS A 241 20.48 -15.27 4.78
N MET A 242 21.77 -15.60 4.96
CA MET A 242 22.18 -16.89 5.56
C MET A 242 21.96 -16.90 7.09
N GLU A 243 22.20 -15.79 7.74
CA GLU A 243 22.03 -15.65 9.19
C GLU A 243 21.12 -14.44 9.48
N PRO A 244 19.79 -14.63 9.44
CA PRO A 244 18.88 -13.54 9.76
C PRO A 244 18.91 -13.19 11.23
N MET A 245 18.70 -11.91 11.51
CA MET A 245 18.63 -11.38 12.87
C MET A 245 17.17 -11.14 13.26
N TYR A 246 16.82 -11.49 14.48
CA TYR A 246 15.56 -11.12 15.10
C TYR A 246 15.82 -10.13 16.23
N GLY A 247 15.72 -8.84 15.93
CA GLY A 247 16.25 -7.79 16.80
C GLY A 247 17.78 -7.84 16.84
N ASP A 248 18.32 -7.93 18.02
CA ASP A 248 19.77 -8.03 18.32
C ASP A 248 20.31 -9.48 18.39
N LYS A 249 19.44 -10.47 18.24
CA LYS A 249 19.78 -11.91 18.33
C LYS A 249 19.74 -12.58 16.96
N LYS A 250 20.59 -13.60 16.78
CA LYS A 250 20.45 -14.50 15.64
C LYS A 250 19.17 -15.32 15.77
N LEU A 251 18.51 -15.62 14.68
CA LEU A 251 17.32 -16.49 14.70
C LEU A 251 17.68 -17.87 15.28
N SER A 252 18.85 -18.42 14.94
CA SER A 252 19.36 -19.68 15.52
C SER A 252 19.42 -19.72 17.03
N ASP A 253 19.60 -18.56 17.69
CA ASP A 253 19.70 -18.49 19.15
C ASP A 253 18.34 -18.52 19.87
N ILE A 254 17.25 -18.24 19.13
CA ILE A 254 15.90 -18.13 19.71
C ILE A 254 14.89 -19.13 19.12
N ALA A 255 15.21 -19.74 17.99
CA ALA A 255 14.33 -20.66 17.28
C ALA A 255 15.14 -21.70 16.49
N GLU A 256 16.23 -22.24 17.07
CA GLU A 256 17.11 -23.20 16.40
C GLU A 256 16.34 -24.43 15.91
N GLY A 257 16.33 -24.62 14.59
CA GLY A 257 15.65 -25.74 13.93
C GLY A 257 14.12 -25.70 13.94
N ALA A 258 13.52 -24.70 14.55
CA ALA A 258 12.05 -24.57 14.55
C ALA A 258 11.54 -24.12 13.16
N PHE A 259 10.38 -24.64 12.77
CA PHE A 259 9.63 -24.16 11.61
C PHE A 259 8.94 -22.85 11.94
N VAL A 260 9.37 -21.75 11.30
CA VAL A 260 8.87 -20.40 11.60
C VAL A 260 7.80 -19.99 10.59
N VAL A 261 6.57 -19.86 11.07
CA VAL A 261 5.43 -19.32 10.34
C VAL A 261 5.35 -17.81 10.61
N GLY A 262 5.43 -17.00 9.56
CA GLY A 262 5.48 -15.54 9.71
C GLY A 262 4.30 -14.80 9.08
N CYS A 263 3.91 -13.68 9.66
CA CYS A 263 2.96 -12.72 9.11
C CYS A 263 3.44 -11.30 9.37
N VAL A 264 3.45 -10.48 8.33
CA VAL A 264 3.70 -9.04 8.41
C VAL A 264 2.44 -8.31 7.96
N ALA A 265 1.79 -7.62 8.87
CA ALA A 265 0.57 -6.87 8.57
C ALA A 265 0.28 -5.86 9.68
N ARG A 266 -0.48 -4.81 9.39
CA ARG A 266 -1.11 -4.06 10.46
C ARG A 266 -2.19 -4.90 11.13
N ASN A 267 -2.25 -4.91 12.45
CA ASN A 267 -3.28 -5.62 13.21
C ASN A 267 -4.65 -4.93 13.03
N GLN A 268 -5.37 -5.32 11.99
CA GLN A 268 -6.69 -4.81 11.61
C GLN A 268 -7.65 -5.96 11.32
N HIS A 269 -8.95 -5.76 11.54
CA HIS A 269 -9.96 -6.79 11.36
C HIS A 269 -9.90 -7.47 9.98
N ARG A 270 -9.73 -6.68 8.89
CA ARG A 270 -9.64 -7.25 7.54
C ARG A 270 -8.41 -8.14 7.29
N LYS A 271 -7.40 -8.10 8.17
CA LYS A 271 -6.22 -8.98 8.04
C LYS A 271 -6.48 -10.40 8.56
N ASN A 272 -7.63 -10.65 9.18
CA ASN A 272 -8.09 -11.99 9.57
C ASN A 272 -7.09 -12.80 10.42
N ILE A 273 -6.24 -12.14 11.19
CA ILE A 273 -5.16 -12.79 11.96
C ILE A 273 -5.66 -13.94 12.86
N PRO A 274 -6.87 -13.90 13.45
CA PRO A 274 -7.41 -15.04 14.18
C PRO A 274 -7.47 -16.34 13.38
N GLN A 275 -7.65 -16.28 12.05
CA GLN A 275 -7.64 -17.48 11.21
C GLN A 275 -6.24 -18.10 11.13
N LEU A 276 -5.18 -17.26 11.08
CA LEU A 276 -3.81 -17.75 11.15
C LEU A 276 -3.50 -18.41 12.50
N VAL A 277 -3.93 -17.78 13.61
CA VAL A 277 -3.72 -18.35 14.95
C VAL A 277 -4.41 -19.71 15.08
N LYS A 278 -5.67 -19.83 14.62
CA LYS A 278 -6.42 -21.09 14.60
C LYS A 278 -5.73 -22.14 13.71
N GLY A 279 -5.33 -21.75 12.49
CA GLY A 279 -4.66 -22.65 11.56
C GLY A 279 -3.30 -23.12 12.09
N PHE A 280 -2.52 -22.23 12.71
CA PHE A 280 -1.27 -22.60 13.34
C PHE A 280 -1.50 -23.54 14.55
N LYS A 281 -2.52 -23.27 15.36
CA LYS A 281 -2.89 -24.18 16.48
C LYS A 281 -3.23 -25.56 15.97
N GLU A 282 -4.06 -25.65 14.94
CA GLU A 282 -4.44 -26.92 14.33
C GLU A 282 -3.24 -27.66 13.74
N PHE A 283 -2.31 -26.94 13.08
CA PHE A 283 -1.08 -27.51 12.54
C PHE A 283 -0.19 -28.11 13.63
N VAL A 284 0.05 -27.40 14.73
CA VAL A 284 0.90 -27.92 15.82
C VAL A 284 0.24 -29.10 16.55
N ASP A 285 -1.08 -29.10 16.70
CA ASP A 285 -1.82 -30.21 17.30
C ASP A 285 -1.81 -31.47 16.41
N ARG A 286 -2.02 -31.32 15.12
CA ARG A 286 -1.99 -32.44 14.16
C ARG A 286 -0.65 -33.17 14.15
N ASN A 287 0.43 -32.44 14.35
CA ASN A 287 1.79 -32.95 14.29
C ASN A 287 2.44 -33.16 15.66
N ASP A 288 1.72 -32.98 16.77
CA ASP A 288 2.22 -33.02 18.15
C ASP A 288 3.52 -32.21 18.33
N LEU A 289 3.62 -31.04 17.66
CA LEU A 289 4.80 -30.19 17.70
C LEU A 289 4.91 -29.46 19.03
N LYS A 290 6.13 -29.28 19.52
CA LYS A 290 6.43 -28.51 20.71
C LYS A 290 6.93 -27.09 20.34
N PRO A 291 6.97 -26.15 21.31
CA PRO A 291 7.41 -24.78 21.05
C PRO A 291 8.83 -24.61 20.50
N ASP A 292 9.71 -25.59 20.67
CA ASP A 292 11.05 -25.63 20.08
C ASP A 292 11.09 -26.18 18.65
N GLN A 293 9.98 -26.75 18.14
CA GLN A 293 9.87 -27.32 16.82
C GLN A 293 9.09 -26.42 15.84
N ALA A 294 8.21 -25.55 16.35
CA ALA A 294 7.45 -24.60 15.54
C ALA A 294 7.29 -23.27 16.26
N LYS A 295 7.35 -22.17 15.51
CA LYS A 295 7.16 -20.80 16.02
C LYS A 295 6.19 -20.04 15.12
N LEU A 296 5.41 -19.15 15.76
CA LEU A 296 4.56 -18.19 15.09
C LEU A 296 5.11 -16.78 15.31
N MET A 297 5.48 -16.12 14.22
CA MET A 297 6.01 -14.76 14.22
C MET A 297 4.98 -13.78 13.65
N LEU A 298 4.51 -12.87 14.48
CA LEU A 298 3.50 -11.88 14.10
C LEU A 298 4.13 -10.48 14.20
N HIS A 299 4.65 -10.01 13.07
CA HIS A 299 5.21 -8.66 13.00
C HIS A 299 4.09 -7.63 12.82
N MET A 300 3.54 -7.17 13.94
CA MET A 300 2.45 -6.20 14.03
C MET A 300 2.34 -5.64 15.45
N ASP A 301 1.66 -4.50 15.61
CA ASP A 301 1.27 -4.05 16.97
C ASP A 301 0.20 -4.98 17.55
N TRP A 302 0.57 -5.69 18.60
CA TRP A 302 -0.31 -6.66 19.28
C TRP A 302 -1.45 -6.00 20.06
N ASN A 303 -1.39 -4.69 20.26
CA ASN A 303 -2.36 -3.90 21.00
C ASN A 303 -3.05 -2.81 20.15
N ASP A 304 -2.89 -2.82 18.82
CA ASP A 304 -3.55 -1.84 17.94
C ASP A 304 -5.04 -1.70 18.32
N ALA A 305 -5.48 -0.46 18.48
CA ALA A 305 -6.86 -0.15 18.86
C ALA A 305 -7.90 -0.59 17.81
N MET A 306 -7.47 -0.76 16.56
CA MET A 306 -8.29 -1.19 15.43
C MET A 306 -8.22 -2.71 15.18
N GLY A 307 -7.53 -3.44 16.02
CA GLY A 307 -7.24 -4.85 15.83
C GLY A 307 -7.59 -5.74 17.00
N TRP A 308 -6.91 -6.87 17.05
CA TRP A 308 -7.10 -7.93 18.01
C TRP A 308 -6.11 -7.80 19.17
N LYS A 309 -6.53 -8.14 20.38
CA LYS A 309 -5.66 -8.18 21.57
C LYS A 309 -4.91 -9.51 21.60
N PHE A 310 -3.74 -9.52 20.98
CA PHE A 310 -2.96 -10.74 20.72
C PHE A 310 -2.55 -11.52 21.96
N PRO A 311 -2.06 -10.90 23.05
CA PRO A 311 -1.69 -11.64 24.24
C PRO A 311 -2.85 -12.50 24.80
N HIS A 312 -4.08 -11.98 24.75
CA HIS A 312 -5.27 -12.71 25.16
C HIS A 312 -5.56 -13.90 24.25
N PHE A 313 -5.46 -13.72 22.93
CA PHE A 313 -5.61 -14.81 21.97
C PHE A 313 -4.58 -15.92 22.15
N ALA A 314 -3.31 -15.54 22.36
CA ALA A 314 -2.24 -16.51 22.58
C ALA A 314 -2.47 -17.37 23.82
N GLU A 315 -2.99 -16.77 24.88
CA GLU A 315 -3.34 -17.48 26.11
C GLU A 315 -4.53 -18.42 25.90
N GLU A 316 -5.60 -17.94 25.29
CA GLU A 316 -6.83 -18.70 25.01
C GLU A 316 -6.57 -19.96 24.17
N TYR A 317 -5.68 -19.86 23.17
CA TYR A 317 -5.31 -20.98 22.31
C TYR A 317 -4.11 -21.80 22.82
N GLY A 318 -3.54 -21.48 24.00
CA GLY A 318 -2.39 -22.19 24.54
C GLY A 318 -1.12 -22.04 23.69
N LEU A 319 -0.96 -20.93 22.96
CA LEU A 319 0.14 -20.70 22.02
C LEU A 319 1.22 -19.75 22.55
N LYS A 320 1.16 -19.34 23.81
CA LYS A 320 2.08 -18.35 24.38
C LYS A 320 3.56 -18.69 24.15
N ASP A 321 3.93 -19.94 24.34
CA ASP A 321 5.33 -20.38 24.21
C ASP A 321 5.77 -20.61 22.75
N TYR A 322 4.80 -20.66 21.81
CA TYR A 322 5.05 -20.74 20.36
C TYR A 322 5.31 -19.38 19.74
N LEU A 323 4.93 -18.29 20.37
CA LEU A 323 5.07 -16.96 19.82
C LEU A 323 6.52 -16.46 19.95
N LEU A 324 7.06 -15.94 18.85
CA LEU A 324 8.23 -15.07 18.93
C LEU A 324 7.79 -13.69 19.47
N PRO A 325 8.48 -13.13 20.49
CA PRO A 325 8.08 -11.86 21.06
C PRO A 325 8.17 -10.75 20.00
N PRO A 326 7.24 -9.76 19.99
CA PRO A 326 7.31 -8.67 19.04
C PRO A 326 8.61 -7.87 19.22
N LEU A 327 9.20 -7.42 18.13
CA LEU A 327 10.32 -6.49 18.19
C LEU A 327 9.84 -5.13 18.70
N MET A 328 10.64 -4.50 19.57
CA MET A 328 10.25 -3.28 20.29
C MET A 328 9.70 -2.16 19.40
N GLY A 329 10.26 -1.95 18.20
CA GLY A 329 9.82 -0.90 17.28
C GLY A 329 8.45 -1.11 16.61
N VAL A 330 7.79 -2.25 16.83
CA VAL A 330 6.44 -2.52 16.30
C VAL A 330 5.35 -1.99 17.24
N LEU A 331 5.66 -1.80 18.52
CA LEU A 331 4.72 -1.40 19.56
C LEU A 331 4.55 0.13 19.62
N ASP A 332 5.51 0.89 19.12
CA ASP A 332 5.50 2.35 19.12
C ASP A 332 5.54 2.87 17.68
N ALA A 333 4.51 3.63 17.28
CA ALA A 333 4.40 4.17 15.92
C ALA A 333 5.58 5.09 15.50
N GLY A 334 6.51 5.37 16.41
CA GLY A 334 7.73 6.15 16.17
C GLY A 334 9.01 5.33 15.99
N GLU A 335 8.98 4.02 16.21
CA GLU A 335 10.16 3.14 16.21
C GLU A 335 9.96 1.90 15.31
N ALA A 336 9.25 2.05 14.19
CA ALA A 336 9.16 0.97 13.20
C ALA A 336 10.57 0.54 12.78
N PRO A 337 10.83 -0.78 12.57
CA PRO A 337 12.10 -1.25 12.06
C PRO A 337 12.43 -0.51 10.76
N ASP A 338 13.69 -0.21 10.58
CA ASP A 338 14.20 0.28 9.31
C ASP A 338 14.08 -0.80 8.22
N ASP A 339 14.38 -0.44 7.00
CA ASP A 339 14.27 -1.36 5.86
C ASP A 339 15.16 -2.60 6.06
N GLU A 340 16.31 -2.50 6.73
CA GLU A 340 17.19 -3.65 7.03
C GLU A 340 16.58 -4.58 8.08
N GLY A 341 15.94 -4.02 9.09
CA GLY A 341 15.16 -4.78 10.07
C GLY A 341 14.05 -5.57 9.41
N MET A 342 13.35 -4.97 8.43
CA MET A 342 12.31 -5.67 7.68
C MET A 342 12.86 -6.83 6.84
N VAL A 343 14.01 -6.67 6.18
CA VAL A 343 14.67 -7.77 5.45
C VAL A 343 15.00 -8.93 6.40
N ASN A 344 15.51 -8.63 7.60
CA ASN A 344 15.78 -9.64 8.60
C ASN A 344 14.51 -10.39 9.04
N ILE A 345 13.42 -9.66 9.29
CA ILE A 345 12.13 -10.23 9.68
C ILE A 345 11.62 -11.24 8.63
N TYR A 346 11.63 -10.90 7.35
CA TYR A 346 11.22 -11.85 6.31
C TYR A 346 12.15 -13.06 6.23
N ASN A 347 13.47 -12.88 6.37
CA ASN A 347 14.42 -13.96 6.33
C ASN A 347 14.37 -14.89 7.58
N CYS A 348 13.64 -14.49 8.63
CA CYS A 348 13.36 -15.37 9.77
C CYS A 348 12.22 -16.37 9.52
N MET A 349 11.53 -16.30 8.38
CA MET A 349 10.34 -17.11 8.10
C MET A 349 10.67 -18.29 7.21
N ASP A 350 10.13 -19.45 7.52
CA ASP A 350 10.06 -20.60 6.62
C ASP A 350 8.91 -20.50 5.63
N VAL A 351 7.83 -19.85 6.05
CA VAL A 351 6.66 -19.55 5.24
C VAL A 351 6.02 -18.23 5.69
N PHE A 352 5.66 -17.39 4.74
CA PHE A 352 4.87 -16.19 4.98
C PHE A 352 3.39 -16.49 4.77
N VAL A 353 2.54 -16.18 5.76
CA VAL A 353 1.09 -16.40 5.67
C VAL A 353 0.34 -15.08 5.83
N LEU A 354 -0.51 -14.74 4.86
CA LEU A 354 -1.36 -13.56 4.91
C LEU A 354 -2.84 -13.96 4.75
N PRO A 355 -3.59 -14.19 5.84
CA PRO A 355 -4.98 -14.65 5.81
C PRO A 355 -5.97 -13.52 5.52
N THR A 356 -5.57 -12.52 4.77
CA THR A 356 -6.32 -11.27 4.59
C THR A 356 -7.71 -11.45 3.99
N ALA A 357 -8.63 -10.61 4.38
CA ALA A 357 -9.98 -10.55 3.83
C ALA A 357 -10.08 -9.68 2.55
N GLY A 358 -8.95 -9.21 2.03
CA GLY A 358 -8.80 -8.43 0.81
C GLY A 358 -7.63 -7.45 0.89
N GLU A 359 -6.93 -7.29 -0.21
CA GLU A 359 -5.80 -6.37 -0.39
C GLU A 359 -5.98 -5.55 -1.66
N GLY A 360 -5.59 -4.26 -1.59
CA GLY A 360 -5.46 -3.44 -2.79
C GLY A 360 -4.25 -3.84 -3.64
N PHE A 361 -3.18 -4.34 -2.98
CA PHE A 361 -2.02 -4.96 -3.62
C PHE A 361 -1.38 -6.04 -2.75
N GLY A 362 -0.82 -5.73 -1.59
CA GLY A 362 -0.18 -6.71 -0.71
C GLY A 362 1.35 -6.64 -0.73
N ILE A 363 1.92 -5.45 -0.51
CA ILE A 363 3.38 -5.22 -0.49
C ILE A 363 4.13 -6.25 0.37
N PRO A 364 3.70 -6.61 1.60
CA PRO A 364 4.40 -7.62 2.39
C PRO A 364 4.56 -8.97 1.69
N THR A 365 3.63 -9.32 0.80
CA THR A 365 3.73 -10.58 0.03
C THR A 365 4.90 -10.53 -0.94
N ILE A 366 5.05 -9.44 -1.70
CA ILE A 366 6.17 -9.33 -2.66
C ILE A 366 7.52 -9.12 -1.97
N GLU A 367 7.55 -8.53 -0.77
CA GLU A 367 8.76 -8.41 0.06
C GLU A 367 9.22 -9.80 0.56
N ALA A 368 8.29 -10.62 1.06
CA ALA A 368 8.56 -12.01 1.43
C ALA A 368 9.07 -12.81 0.22
N MET A 369 8.40 -12.70 -0.94
CA MET A 369 8.82 -13.31 -2.19
C MET A 369 10.24 -12.88 -2.59
N ALA A 370 10.56 -11.59 -2.50
CA ALA A 370 11.88 -11.06 -2.81
C ALA A 370 12.97 -11.63 -1.88
N CYS A 371 12.64 -11.89 -0.62
CA CYS A 371 13.52 -12.59 0.33
C CYS A 371 13.62 -14.10 0.08
N GLY A 372 12.90 -14.66 -0.91
CA GLY A 372 12.91 -16.08 -1.22
C GLY A 372 12.09 -16.93 -0.25
N VAL A 373 11.14 -16.33 0.43
CA VAL A 373 10.20 -17.00 1.34
C VAL A 373 8.96 -17.42 0.55
N PRO A 374 8.52 -18.69 0.62
CA PRO A 374 7.28 -19.11 0.01
C PRO A 374 6.09 -18.47 0.73
N VAL A 375 5.04 -18.17 -0.02
CA VAL A 375 3.91 -17.41 0.48
C VAL A 375 2.62 -18.23 0.45
N ALA A 376 1.75 -18.04 1.44
CA ALA A 376 0.40 -18.58 1.50
C ALA A 376 -0.57 -17.43 1.79
N VAL A 377 -1.42 -17.08 0.83
CA VAL A 377 -2.28 -15.90 0.89
C VAL A 377 -3.71 -16.27 0.53
N THR A 378 -4.69 -15.65 1.19
CA THR A 378 -6.10 -15.87 0.88
C THR A 378 -6.37 -15.64 -0.61
N ASN A 379 -6.98 -16.61 -1.28
CA ASN A 379 -7.34 -16.55 -2.71
C ASN A 379 -8.49 -15.56 -2.96
N TYR A 380 -8.22 -14.29 -2.68
CA TYR A 380 -9.15 -13.19 -2.86
C TYR A 380 -8.43 -11.91 -3.26
N THR A 381 -9.05 -11.11 -4.10
CA THR A 381 -8.48 -9.88 -4.67
C THR A 381 -7.14 -10.11 -5.40
N THR A 382 -6.06 -9.51 -4.95
CA THR A 382 -4.77 -9.47 -5.65
C THR A 382 -3.92 -10.73 -5.51
N ALA A 383 -4.26 -11.65 -4.59
CA ALA A 383 -3.43 -12.82 -4.32
C ALA A 383 -3.20 -13.69 -5.56
N TRP A 384 -4.23 -13.79 -6.40
CA TRP A 384 -4.17 -14.61 -7.60
C TRP A 384 -3.10 -14.12 -8.59
N GLU A 385 -3.06 -12.82 -8.90
CA GLU A 385 -2.06 -12.25 -9.81
C GLU A 385 -0.64 -12.32 -9.24
N ILE A 386 -0.49 -12.21 -7.91
CA ILE A 386 0.83 -12.25 -7.26
C ILE A 386 1.38 -13.68 -7.24
N ILE A 387 0.53 -14.69 -7.03
CA ILE A 387 0.99 -16.06 -6.78
C ILE A 387 0.92 -16.92 -8.05
N LYS A 388 -0.18 -16.88 -8.80
CA LYS A 388 -0.45 -17.85 -9.87
C LYS A 388 -0.03 -17.35 -11.24
N GLU A 389 -0.33 -16.12 -11.60
CA GLU A 389 -0.36 -15.72 -13.00
C GLU A 389 0.97 -15.20 -13.54
N ASP A 390 1.40 -15.78 -14.66
CA ASP A 390 2.49 -15.26 -15.49
C ASP A 390 2.00 -14.40 -16.66
N ASN A 391 0.72 -14.55 -17.07
CA ASN A 391 0.11 -13.77 -18.13
C ASN A 391 -1.21 -13.14 -17.64
N PRO A 392 -1.20 -11.84 -17.33
CA PRO A 392 -2.38 -11.14 -16.81
C PRO A 392 -3.59 -11.13 -17.75
N GLU A 393 -3.39 -11.39 -19.05
CA GLU A 393 -4.48 -11.42 -20.04
C GLU A 393 -5.33 -12.69 -19.91
N ASP A 394 -4.75 -13.77 -19.33
CA ASP A 394 -5.45 -15.05 -19.10
C ASP A 394 -6.06 -15.12 -17.67
N ALA A 395 -5.93 -14.04 -16.90
CA ALA A 395 -6.38 -13.99 -15.52
C ALA A 395 -7.90 -14.05 -15.41
N VAL A 396 -8.43 -15.20 -15.00
CA VAL A 396 -9.82 -15.34 -14.56
C VAL A 396 -9.89 -15.01 -13.09
N PHE A 397 -10.00 -13.70 -12.77
CA PHE A 397 -10.25 -13.32 -11.40
C PHE A 397 -11.65 -13.73 -10.97
N PRO A 398 -11.81 -14.33 -9.79
CA PRO A 398 -13.14 -14.59 -9.26
C PRO A 398 -13.77 -13.25 -8.84
N LEU A 399 -14.39 -12.56 -9.79
CA LEU A 399 -15.06 -11.27 -9.56
C LEU A 399 -16.33 -11.39 -8.71
N TYR A 400 -16.84 -12.61 -8.51
CA TYR A 400 -18.05 -12.86 -7.74
C TYR A 400 -17.84 -14.04 -6.76
N PRO A 401 -17.33 -13.76 -5.56
CA PRO A 401 -16.73 -14.82 -4.73
C PRO A 401 -17.70 -15.87 -4.13
N LEU A 402 -18.96 -15.61 -3.88
CA LEU A 402 -19.85 -16.60 -3.20
C LEU A 402 -21.16 -16.90 -3.90
N GLY A 403 -21.37 -16.40 -5.08
CA GLY A 403 -22.64 -16.60 -5.76
C GLY A 403 -22.48 -16.88 -7.24
N GLY A 404 -21.25 -16.90 -7.73
CA GLY A 404 -21.02 -16.84 -9.16
C GLY A 404 -21.49 -15.50 -9.75
N LYS A 405 -21.29 -15.31 -11.03
CA LYS A 405 -21.95 -14.23 -11.76
C LYS A 405 -23.47 -14.40 -11.59
N PRO A 406 -24.23 -13.34 -11.26
CA PRO A 406 -25.69 -13.46 -11.14
C PRO A 406 -26.27 -14.19 -12.35
N GLY A 407 -26.90 -15.37 -12.10
CA GLY A 407 -27.47 -16.24 -13.15
C GLY A 407 -26.56 -17.38 -13.60
N THR A 408 -25.46 -17.68 -12.94
CA THR A 408 -24.62 -18.88 -13.16
C THR A 408 -24.53 -19.72 -11.91
N ASP A 409 -24.44 -21.06 -12.10
CA ASP A 409 -24.30 -22.04 -10.99
C ASP A 409 -22.85 -22.19 -10.48
N GLU A 410 -21.92 -21.32 -10.90
CA GLU A 410 -20.52 -21.39 -10.50
C GLU A 410 -20.33 -20.90 -9.06
N LYS A 411 -20.25 -21.83 -8.13
CA LYS A 411 -19.80 -21.58 -6.76
C LYS A 411 -18.26 -21.53 -6.74
N ILE A 412 -17.72 -20.33 -6.66
CA ILE A 412 -16.27 -20.14 -6.49
C ILE A 412 -15.98 -20.02 -4.99
N ASN A 413 -15.17 -20.93 -4.46
CA ASN A 413 -14.75 -21.03 -3.06
C ASN A 413 -15.94 -21.27 -2.07
N GLY A 414 -15.77 -21.44 -0.87
CA GLY A 414 -16.71 -21.93 0.15
C GLY A 414 -16.26 -23.28 0.66
N ARG A 415 -14.94 -23.51 0.71
CA ARG A 415 -14.33 -24.75 1.16
C ARG A 415 -13.32 -24.51 2.27
N ASP A 416 -13.16 -25.54 3.09
CA ASP A 416 -12.24 -25.48 4.23
C ASP A 416 -10.84 -26.05 3.91
N HIS A 417 -10.73 -27.03 3.01
CA HIS A 417 -9.47 -27.72 2.73
C HIS A 417 -8.77 -27.22 1.47
N LEU A 418 -7.43 -27.35 1.47
CA LEU A 418 -6.61 -27.17 0.29
C LEU A 418 -6.88 -28.26 -0.77
N LEU A 419 -6.83 -27.85 -2.04
CA LEU A 419 -6.77 -28.75 -3.18
C LEU A 419 -5.42 -28.63 -3.88
N GLU A 420 -5.11 -29.60 -4.73
CA GLU A 420 -3.84 -29.60 -5.48
C GLU A 420 -3.70 -28.35 -6.37
N GLU A 421 -4.78 -27.86 -6.93
CA GLU A 421 -4.85 -26.65 -7.78
C GLU A 421 -4.53 -25.34 -7.06
N ASP A 422 -4.62 -25.31 -5.73
CA ASP A 422 -4.25 -24.14 -4.91
C ASP A 422 -2.74 -24.03 -4.68
N ILE A 423 -2.02 -25.15 -4.91
CA ILE A 423 -0.58 -25.23 -4.74
C ILE A 423 0.07 -24.80 -6.05
N CYS A 424 0.55 -23.57 -6.07
CA CYS A 424 1.21 -22.96 -7.22
C CYS A 424 2.73 -23.05 -7.12
N GLU A 425 3.44 -22.77 -8.22
CA GLU A 425 4.90 -22.79 -8.22
C GLU A 425 5.52 -21.82 -7.21
N VAL A 426 4.92 -20.66 -7.05
CA VAL A 426 5.39 -19.53 -6.21
C VAL A 426 4.92 -19.63 -4.75
N GLY A 427 3.75 -20.25 -4.52
CA GLY A 427 3.13 -20.26 -3.20
C GLY A 427 1.79 -20.98 -3.19
N ILE A 428 1.00 -20.72 -2.17
CA ILE A 428 -0.30 -21.38 -1.97
C ILE A 428 -1.41 -20.30 -1.94
N LEU A 429 -2.46 -20.52 -2.72
CA LEU A 429 -3.70 -19.76 -2.67
C LEU A 429 -4.63 -20.39 -1.63
N LEU A 430 -4.73 -19.75 -0.46
CA LEU A 430 -5.58 -20.25 0.64
C LEU A 430 -7.06 -20.04 0.30
N PRO A 431 -7.89 -21.08 0.23
CA PRO A 431 -9.32 -20.93 0.04
C PRO A 431 -9.94 -20.14 1.20
N TYR A 432 -11.05 -19.48 0.92
CA TYR A 432 -11.89 -18.90 1.95
C TYR A 432 -13.21 -19.69 2.05
N LYS A 433 -13.73 -19.80 3.24
CA LYS A 433 -14.90 -20.61 3.54
C LYS A 433 -16.22 -19.84 3.49
N ASP A 434 -16.14 -18.53 3.73
CA ASP A 434 -17.30 -17.65 3.78
C ASP A 434 -16.89 -16.22 3.51
N MET A 435 -17.87 -15.33 3.40
CA MET A 435 -17.67 -13.89 3.26
C MET A 435 -18.56 -13.11 4.20
N TRP A 436 -18.11 -11.93 4.57
CA TRP A 436 -18.89 -10.99 5.37
C TRP A 436 -18.92 -9.61 4.71
N TRP A 437 -19.98 -8.85 4.95
CA TRP A 437 -20.08 -7.50 4.48
C TRP A 437 -19.32 -6.56 5.40
N ASP A 438 -18.40 -5.74 4.86
CA ASP A 438 -17.70 -4.73 5.64
C ASP A 438 -18.67 -3.64 6.11
N THR A 439 -18.31 -2.93 7.17
CA THR A 439 -19.24 -2.02 7.85
C THR A 439 -19.71 -0.88 6.94
N PRO A 440 -21.00 -0.50 7.02
CA PRO A 440 -21.68 0.37 6.05
C PRO A 440 -21.20 1.83 6.04
N LYS A 441 -20.25 2.23 6.88
CA LYS A 441 -19.86 3.64 6.99
C LYS A 441 -18.95 4.16 5.85
N ARG A 442 -18.38 3.31 4.99
CA ARG A 442 -17.42 3.79 3.96
C ARG A 442 -17.52 3.11 2.60
N ALA A 443 -17.72 1.87 2.56
CA ALA A 443 -17.88 1.01 1.41
C ALA A 443 -18.29 -0.33 1.99
N ALA A 444 -19.17 -1.01 1.39
CA ALA A 444 -19.56 -2.32 1.88
C ALA A 444 -19.11 -3.42 0.91
N PRO A 445 -17.80 -3.57 0.61
CA PRO A 445 -17.35 -4.73 -0.14
C PRO A 445 -17.53 -5.98 0.71
N GLN A 446 -17.69 -7.09 0.07
CA GLN A 446 -17.57 -8.38 0.71
C GLN A 446 -16.10 -8.64 1.06
N ARG A 447 -15.89 -9.28 2.21
CA ARG A 447 -14.59 -9.62 2.76
C ARG A 447 -14.48 -11.12 2.94
N ALA A 448 -13.43 -11.73 2.43
CA ALA A 448 -13.22 -13.16 2.55
C ALA A 448 -12.88 -13.59 3.99
N ILE A 449 -13.42 -14.71 4.42
CA ILE A 449 -13.01 -15.39 5.66
C ILE A 449 -12.11 -16.56 5.26
N CYS A 450 -10.80 -16.35 5.34
CA CYS A 450 -9.80 -17.39 5.07
C CYS A 450 -10.07 -18.64 5.91
N SER A 451 -9.92 -19.82 5.31
CA SER A 451 -10.05 -21.07 6.05
C SER A 451 -8.84 -21.33 6.95
N SER A 452 -9.07 -21.49 8.25
CA SER A 452 -8.02 -21.89 9.19
C SER A 452 -7.55 -23.32 8.95
N VAL A 453 -8.43 -24.19 8.47
CA VAL A 453 -8.09 -25.57 8.10
C VAL A 453 -7.12 -25.58 6.90
N ALA A 454 -7.43 -24.79 5.87
CA ALA A 454 -6.52 -24.67 4.73
C ALA A 454 -5.17 -24.04 5.10
N ILE A 455 -5.15 -23.15 6.09
CA ILE A 455 -3.86 -22.65 6.63
C ILE A 455 -3.09 -23.83 7.24
N ALA A 456 -3.73 -24.65 8.08
CA ALA A 456 -3.07 -25.83 8.66
C ALA A 456 -2.58 -26.78 7.57
N ASP A 457 -3.39 -27.07 6.54
CA ASP A 457 -3.02 -27.92 5.40
C ASP A 457 -1.78 -27.35 4.65
N ALA A 458 -1.70 -26.03 4.45
CA ALA A 458 -0.57 -25.35 3.82
C ALA A 458 0.71 -25.45 4.65
N LEU A 459 0.57 -25.32 5.98
CA LEU A 459 1.69 -25.48 6.91
C LEU A 459 2.17 -26.93 6.93
N ASP A 460 1.27 -27.92 6.97
CA ASP A 460 1.61 -29.34 6.86
C ASP A 460 2.37 -29.63 5.57
N TYR A 461 1.90 -29.10 4.43
CA TYR A 461 2.52 -29.29 3.12
C TYR A 461 3.99 -28.81 3.12
N TYR A 462 4.26 -27.59 3.64
CA TYR A 462 5.61 -27.04 3.66
C TYR A 462 6.49 -27.62 4.74
N TYR A 463 5.92 -28.01 5.88
CA TYR A 463 6.66 -28.64 6.97
C TYR A 463 7.19 -30.02 6.56
N HIS A 464 6.32 -30.85 5.96
CA HIS A 464 6.69 -32.20 5.53
C HIS A 464 7.40 -32.26 4.18
N SER A 465 7.52 -31.13 3.46
CA SER A 465 8.18 -31.08 2.15
C SER A 465 9.20 -29.93 2.04
N PRO A 466 10.32 -29.99 2.78
CA PRO A 466 11.32 -28.90 2.74
C PRO A 466 11.83 -28.57 1.34
N ASP A 467 12.02 -29.56 0.47
CA ASP A 467 12.47 -29.35 -0.91
C ASP A 467 11.44 -28.54 -1.72
N LYS A 468 10.15 -28.83 -1.55
CA LYS A 468 9.07 -28.09 -2.22
C LYS A 468 8.99 -26.66 -1.67
N ARG A 469 9.17 -26.49 -0.37
CA ARG A 469 9.24 -25.19 0.30
C ARG A 469 10.36 -24.32 -0.29
N LEU A 470 11.58 -24.88 -0.38
CA LEU A 470 12.74 -24.19 -0.95
C LEU A 470 12.54 -23.87 -2.44
N LYS A 471 11.95 -24.80 -3.20
CA LYS A 471 11.61 -24.58 -4.62
C LYS A 471 10.62 -23.44 -4.78
N ALA A 472 9.55 -23.42 -3.99
CA ALA A 472 8.55 -22.36 -4.01
C ALA A 472 9.15 -20.98 -3.65
N GLY A 473 9.98 -20.90 -2.61
CA GLY A 473 10.68 -19.68 -2.25
C GLY A 473 11.58 -19.14 -3.36
N LYS A 474 12.30 -20.03 -4.05
CA LYS A 474 13.15 -19.66 -5.20
C LYS A 474 12.29 -19.14 -6.38
N ALA A 475 11.19 -19.79 -6.68
CA ALA A 475 10.25 -19.37 -7.72
C ALA A 475 9.61 -18.02 -7.36
N ALA A 476 9.20 -17.83 -6.09
CA ALA A 476 8.67 -16.57 -5.57
C ALA A 476 9.63 -15.41 -5.80
N ARG A 477 10.93 -15.60 -5.47
CA ARG A 477 11.95 -14.58 -5.72
C ARG A 477 12.13 -14.28 -7.20
N ASN A 478 12.13 -15.29 -8.05
CA ASN A 478 12.26 -15.10 -9.49
C ASN A 478 11.10 -14.27 -10.05
N LYS A 479 9.87 -14.56 -9.62
CA LYS A 479 8.69 -13.77 -10.00
C LYS A 479 8.76 -12.34 -9.48
N ALA A 480 9.12 -12.14 -8.21
CA ALA A 480 9.30 -10.79 -7.65
C ALA A 480 10.30 -9.97 -8.47
N LYS A 481 11.45 -10.54 -8.84
CA LYS A 481 12.45 -9.88 -9.71
C LYS A 481 11.93 -9.56 -11.10
N LYS A 482 11.16 -10.48 -11.70
CA LYS A 482 10.65 -10.34 -13.07
C LYS A 482 9.57 -9.27 -13.19
N GLU A 483 8.70 -9.13 -12.18
CA GLU A 483 7.47 -8.36 -12.29
C GLU A 483 7.41 -7.15 -11.36
N TYR A 484 7.95 -7.26 -10.15
CA TYR A 484 7.79 -6.28 -9.08
C TYR A 484 9.07 -5.56 -8.66
N ASP A 485 10.24 -5.93 -9.21
CA ASP A 485 11.47 -5.19 -8.92
C ASP A 485 11.38 -3.76 -9.47
N TRP A 486 11.86 -2.78 -8.69
CA TRP A 486 11.75 -1.37 -9.05
C TRP A 486 12.14 -1.05 -10.49
N PRO A 487 13.22 -1.63 -11.09
CA PRO A 487 13.55 -1.38 -12.49
C PRO A 487 12.46 -1.79 -13.49
N GLN A 488 11.56 -2.71 -13.14
CA GLN A 488 10.42 -3.09 -13.98
C GLN A 488 9.24 -2.14 -13.78
N VAL A 489 8.97 -1.78 -12.53
CA VAL A 489 7.89 -0.85 -12.16
C VAL A 489 8.19 0.57 -12.67
N GLU A 490 9.45 1.01 -12.60
CA GLU A 490 9.94 2.27 -13.14
C GLU A 490 9.56 2.47 -14.60
N LYS A 491 9.74 1.45 -15.44
CA LYS A 491 9.38 1.52 -16.87
C LYS A 491 7.92 1.92 -17.09
N ARG A 492 7.02 1.41 -16.24
CA ARG A 492 5.59 1.71 -16.30
C ARG A 492 5.30 3.15 -15.85
N TRP A 493 5.97 3.62 -14.79
CA TRP A 493 5.84 5.00 -14.33
C TRP A 493 6.41 6.00 -15.33
N LEU A 494 7.53 5.69 -16.00
CA LEU A 494 8.09 6.53 -17.06
C LEU A 494 7.18 6.58 -18.29
N ALA A 495 6.52 5.46 -18.63
CA ALA A 495 5.51 5.46 -19.69
C ALA A 495 4.31 6.34 -19.34
N MET A 496 3.82 6.27 -18.09
CA MET A 496 2.75 7.16 -17.60
C MET A 496 3.18 8.63 -17.60
N ALA A 497 4.37 8.95 -17.13
CA ALA A 497 4.91 10.32 -17.14
C ALA A 497 4.97 10.87 -18.57
N LYS A 498 5.33 10.05 -19.56
CA LYS A 498 5.31 10.43 -20.97
C LYS A 498 3.89 10.76 -21.47
N VAL A 499 2.89 9.99 -21.06
CA VAL A 499 1.48 10.30 -21.37
C VAL A 499 1.07 11.64 -20.75
N TRP A 500 1.48 11.91 -19.52
CA TRP A 500 1.23 13.21 -18.88
C TRP A 500 1.88 14.35 -19.65
N GLU A 501 3.15 14.20 -20.08
CA GLU A 501 3.86 15.20 -20.89
C GLU A 501 3.17 15.48 -22.23
N GLU A 502 2.69 14.43 -22.90
CA GLU A 502 2.03 14.55 -24.21
C GLU A 502 0.67 15.24 -24.12
N ARG A 503 -0.10 14.96 -23.07
CA ARG A 503 -1.44 15.55 -22.86
C ARG A 503 -1.41 16.96 -22.22
N HIS A 504 -0.24 17.47 -21.86
CA HIS A 504 -0.02 18.85 -21.37
C HIS A 504 0.60 19.77 -22.42
N LYS A 505 0.89 19.30 -23.60
CA LYS A 505 1.30 20.13 -24.76
C LYS A 505 0.07 20.75 -25.42
#